data_667e1583820498fef52551b9eeb935eb
#
_entry.id   667e1583820498fef52551b9eeb935eb
#
_cell.length_a   1.000
_cell.length_b   1.000
_cell.length_c   1.000
_cell.angle_alpha   90.00
_cell.angle_beta   90.00
_cell.angle_gamma   90.00
#
_symmetry.space_group_name_H-M   'P 1'
#
loop_
_entity.id
_entity.type
_entity.pdbx_description
1 polymer ?
#
loop_
_entity_poly.entity_id
_entity_poly.type
_entity_poly.pdbx_seq_one_letter_code
_entity_poly.pdbx_strand_id
1 'polypeptide(L)'
;GTYNFSGDLGKATWPACAAFVTALAGWRWAAQGIGLVVLATAVGIFFLLASPVGYPAGPQATSTADRAGNGWGIRNTRGFSLLSTIHAIDNGSRTVFLTFLPFLLLGKGARMDLMGLALGVTFAGGAAGKFVCGHLAERWGIIRTVLVTETATGLGILLLLALPVTPALFLLPVLGVALNGTSSVLYGTVAELVAPERRSRGYGLFYTIGIGTGALAPPLFGLLSDAAGVPVTLAVLAAVILTTLPLARLLRPA
;
A
#
# COMPACT_ATOMS: atom_id res chain seq x y z
N GLY A 1 -14.27 -0.01 5.76
CA GLY A 1 -13.80 1.42 5.72
C GLY A 1 -13.03 1.80 6.96
N THR A 2 -13.65 1.77 8.13
CA THR A 2 -13.06 2.23 9.42
C THR A 2 -11.77 1.51 9.78
N TYR A 3 -11.70 0.19 9.59
CA TYR A 3 -10.49 -0.61 9.85
C TYR A 3 -9.29 -0.15 8.99
N ASN A 4 -9.51 0.03 7.69
CA ASN A 4 -8.46 0.48 6.78
C ASN A 4 -8.03 1.92 7.07
N PHE A 5 -8.98 2.79 7.42
CA PHE A 5 -8.69 4.17 7.81
C PHE A 5 -7.81 4.25 9.06
N SER A 6 -8.11 3.46 10.10
CA SER A 6 -7.30 3.39 11.32
C SER A 6 -5.86 2.93 11.03
N GLY A 7 -5.69 1.95 10.13
CA GLY A 7 -4.37 1.50 9.69
C GLY A 7 -3.58 2.59 8.97
N ASP A 8 -4.24 3.40 8.13
CA ASP A 8 -3.57 4.48 7.41
C ASP A 8 -3.26 5.67 8.31
N LEU A 9 -4.12 5.96 9.28
CA LEU A 9 -3.83 6.95 10.30
C LEU A 9 -2.55 6.58 11.07
N GLY A 10 -2.39 5.30 11.43
CA GLY A 10 -1.15 4.80 12.02
C GLY A 10 0.07 5.01 11.13
N LYS A 11 -0.04 4.69 9.82
CA LYS A 11 1.06 4.90 8.86
C LYS A 11 1.43 6.37 8.67
N ALA A 12 0.48 7.29 8.81
CA ALA A 12 0.74 8.73 8.72
C ALA A 12 1.38 9.28 10.00
N THR A 13 0.92 8.84 11.17
CA THR A 13 1.34 9.39 12.47
C THR A 13 2.67 8.82 12.97
N TRP A 14 2.91 7.49 12.80
CA TRP A 14 4.11 6.83 13.31
C TRP A 14 5.42 7.42 12.79
N PRO A 15 5.62 7.65 11.47
CA PRO A 15 6.85 8.27 10.97
C PRO A 15 7.08 9.67 11.51
N ALA A 16 6.02 10.47 11.64
CA ALA A 16 6.11 11.82 12.20
C ALA A 16 6.49 11.79 13.68
N CYS A 17 5.85 10.93 14.48
CA CYS A 17 6.20 10.75 15.89
C CYS A 17 7.63 10.23 16.05
N ALA A 18 8.04 9.25 15.24
CA ALA A 18 9.39 8.70 15.27
C ALA A 18 10.45 9.77 14.94
N ALA A 19 10.21 10.57 13.90
CA ALA A 19 11.10 11.67 13.51
C ALA A 19 11.20 12.73 14.62
N PHE A 20 10.08 13.11 15.22
CA PHE A 20 10.03 14.08 16.32
C PHE A 20 10.81 13.61 17.55
N VAL A 21 10.59 12.36 18.00
CA VAL A 21 11.33 11.80 19.15
C VAL A 21 12.82 11.64 18.82
N THR A 22 13.14 11.25 17.59
CA THR A 22 14.54 11.14 17.13
C THR A 22 15.24 12.50 17.18
N ALA A 23 14.57 13.58 16.79
CA ALA A 23 15.12 14.91 16.82
C ALA A 23 15.36 15.43 18.25
N LEU A 24 14.52 15.07 19.22
CA LEU A 24 14.61 15.50 20.61
C LEU A 24 15.56 14.63 21.46
N ALA A 25 15.49 13.34 21.32
CA ALA A 25 16.13 12.40 22.24
C ALA A 25 17.07 11.38 21.55
N GLY A 26 17.11 11.38 20.23
CA GLY A 26 17.89 10.45 19.43
C GLY A 26 17.14 9.17 19.07
N TRP A 27 17.64 8.48 18.04
CA TRP A 27 16.97 7.33 17.41
C TRP A 27 16.77 6.14 18.36
N ARG A 28 17.66 5.96 19.35
CA ARG A 28 17.54 4.86 20.34
C ARG A 28 16.29 4.99 21.19
N TRP A 29 15.98 6.18 21.65
CA TRP A 29 14.77 6.47 22.43
C TRP A 29 13.50 6.36 21.59
N ALA A 30 13.56 6.79 20.32
CA ALA A 30 12.46 6.59 19.39
C ALA A 30 12.17 5.10 19.17
N ALA A 31 13.19 4.28 18.94
CA ALA A 31 13.05 2.84 18.74
C ALA A 31 12.52 2.12 20.00
N GLN A 32 13.03 2.47 21.18
CA GLN A 32 12.56 1.92 22.46
C GLN A 32 11.09 2.31 22.74
N GLY A 33 10.73 3.57 22.52
CA GLY A 33 9.36 4.05 22.71
C GLY A 33 8.38 3.32 21.81
N ILE A 34 8.69 3.16 20.53
CA ILE A 34 7.88 2.39 19.59
C ILE A 34 7.77 0.92 20.04
N GLY A 35 8.89 0.31 20.44
CA GLY A 35 8.90 -1.07 20.94
C GLY A 35 8.00 -1.28 22.17
N LEU A 36 8.03 -0.34 23.10
CA LEU A 36 7.17 -0.37 24.31
C LEU A 36 5.69 -0.24 23.94
N VAL A 37 5.32 0.64 23.04
CA VAL A 37 3.93 0.78 22.59
C VAL A 37 3.44 -0.48 21.88
N VAL A 38 4.25 -1.08 21.01
CA VAL A 38 3.92 -2.34 20.34
C VAL A 38 3.74 -3.46 21.37
N LEU A 39 4.64 -3.57 22.35
CA LEU A 39 4.54 -4.57 23.42
C LEU A 39 3.29 -4.36 24.26
N ALA A 40 3.01 -3.13 24.68
CA ALA A 40 1.82 -2.80 25.47
C ALA A 40 0.53 -3.14 24.70
N THR A 41 0.50 -2.83 23.39
CA THR A 41 -0.63 -3.16 22.52
C THR A 41 -0.80 -4.68 22.39
N ALA A 42 0.28 -5.42 22.20
CA ALA A 42 0.24 -6.88 22.11
C ALA A 42 -0.28 -7.52 23.42
N VAL A 43 0.20 -7.03 24.57
CA VAL A 43 -0.27 -7.46 25.90
C VAL A 43 -1.75 -7.10 26.09
N GLY A 44 -2.17 -5.89 25.71
CA GLY A 44 -3.57 -5.48 25.76
C GLY A 44 -4.49 -6.38 24.93
N ILE A 45 -4.10 -6.69 23.70
CA ILE A 45 -4.83 -7.61 22.81
C ILE A 45 -4.89 -9.00 23.43
N PHE A 46 -3.77 -9.50 23.98
CA PHE A 46 -3.74 -10.81 24.65
C PHE A 46 -4.75 -10.91 25.79
N PHE A 47 -4.82 -9.91 26.67
CA PHE A 47 -5.79 -9.89 27.76
C PHE A 47 -7.23 -9.71 27.27
N LEU A 48 -7.46 -8.92 26.24
CA LEU A 48 -8.79 -8.77 25.63
C LEU A 48 -9.29 -10.08 25.02
N LEU A 49 -8.42 -10.83 24.35
CA LEU A 49 -8.76 -12.13 23.76
C LEU A 49 -8.85 -13.25 24.80
N ALA A 50 -8.06 -13.18 25.89
CA ALA A 50 -8.10 -14.12 26.99
C ALA A 50 -9.31 -13.89 27.93
N SER A 51 -9.94 -12.71 27.89
CA SER A 51 -11.15 -12.43 28.68
C SER A 51 -12.31 -13.28 28.17
N PRO A 52 -13.08 -13.97 29.07
CA PRO A 52 -14.24 -14.75 28.71
C PRO A 52 -15.47 -13.86 28.41
N VAL A 53 -15.26 -12.67 27.87
CA VAL A 53 -16.33 -11.86 27.33
C VAL A 53 -16.88 -12.64 26.15
N GLY A 54 -18.01 -13.33 26.36
CA GLY A 54 -18.68 -14.12 25.33
C GLY A 54 -18.88 -13.23 24.10
N TYR A 55 -18.01 -13.38 23.13
CA TYR A 55 -18.37 -12.95 21.80
C TYR A 55 -19.68 -13.65 21.49
N PRO A 56 -20.79 -12.93 21.18
CA PRO A 56 -21.96 -13.59 20.65
C PRO A 56 -21.42 -14.45 19.53
N ALA A 57 -21.59 -15.78 19.64
CA ALA A 57 -21.21 -16.71 18.60
C ALA A 57 -21.82 -16.14 17.33
N GLY A 58 -21.01 -15.47 16.50
CA GLY A 58 -21.46 -15.04 15.20
C GLY A 58 -22.12 -16.26 14.56
N PRO A 59 -23.14 -16.12 13.69
CA PRO A 59 -23.82 -17.26 13.13
C PRO A 59 -22.77 -18.29 12.81
N GLN A 60 -22.80 -19.41 13.56
CA GLN A 60 -21.83 -20.49 13.37
C GLN A 60 -21.84 -20.72 11.87
N ALA A 61 -20.73 -20.39 11.22
CA ALA A 61 -20.52 -20.82 9.85
C ALA A 61 -20.65 -22.34 9.94
N THR A 62 -21.91 -22.80 9.88
CA THR A 62 -22.27 -24.19 9.78
C THR A 62 -21.33 -24.72 8.72
N SER A 63 -20.61 -25.75 9.04
CA SER A 63 -19.55 -26.42 8.33
C SER A 63 -19.89 -26.79 6.86
N THR A 64 -20.37 -25.82 6.09
CA THR A 64 -20.37 -25.84 4.62
C THR A 64 -18.96 -25.75 4.08
N ALA A 65 -17.96 -25.44 4.93
CA ALA A 65 -16.55 -25.51 4.58
C ALA A 65 -16.12 -26.91 4.12
N ASP A 66 -16.73 -27.98 4.65
CA ASP A 66 -16.42 -29.36 4.28
C ASP A 66 -17.03 -29.82 2.95
N ARG A 67 -18.05 -29.14 2.44
CA ARG A 67 -18.64 -29.40 1.11
C ARG A 67 -17.97 -28.62 -0.02
N ALA A 68 -17.17 -27.63 0.29
CA ALA A 68 -16.45 -26.86 -0.70
C ALA A 68 -15.15 -27.60 -1.04
N GLY A 69 -15.10 -28.28 -2.18
CA GLY A 69 -13.90 -28.97 -2.71
C GLY A 69 -12.61 -28.14 -2.63
N ASN A 70 -11.46 -28.76 -2.82
CA ASN A 70 -10.08 -28.29 -2.54
C ASN A 70 -9.57 -27.06 -3.35
N GLY A 71 -10.41 -26.15 -3.82
CA GLY A 71 -10.02 -25.00 -4.66
C GLY A 71 -10.08 -23.64 -3.96
N TRP A 72 -9.44 -22.63 -4.56
CA TRP A 72 -9.39 -21.23 -4.10
C TRP A 72 -10.69 -20.44 -4.33
N GLY A 73 -11.68 -21.01 -5.02
CA GLY A 73 -12.94 -20.35 -5.35
C GLY A 73 -12.84 -19.29 -6.44
N ILE A 74 -11.76 -19.27 -7.19
CA ILE A 74 -11.54 -18.31 -8.27
C ILE A 74 -12.44 -18.69 -9.46
N ARG A 75 -13.40 -17.82 -9.81
CA ARG A 75 -14.34 -18.00 -10.92
C ARG A 75 -13.72 -17.70 -12.28
N ASN A 76 -12.90 -16.65 -12.31
CA ASN A 76 -12.19 -16.21 -13.51
C ASN A 76 -10.69 -16.16 -13.22
N THR A 77 -9.99 -17.25 -13.55
CA THR A 77 -8.54 -17.38 -13.30
C THR A 77 -7.72 -16.32 -14.05
N ARG A 78 -8.10 -16.00 -15.29
CA ARG A 78 -7.40 -14.98 -16.08
C ARG A 78 -7.59 -13.59 -15.47
N GLY A 79 -8.82 -13.23 -15.10
CA GLY A 79 -9.10 -11.96 -14.45
C GLY A 79 -8.39 -11.83 -13.10
N PHE A 80 -8.43 -12.90 -12.28
CA PHE A 80 -7.76 -12.93 -10.99
C PHE A 80 -6.23 -12.84 -11.12
N SER A 81 -5.64 -13.54 -12.10
CA SER A 81 -4.19 -13.47 -12.35
C SER A 81 -3.76 -12.06 -12.80
N LEU A 82 -4.49 -11.45 -13.74
CA LEU A 82 -4.23 -10.06 -14.17
C LEU A 82 -4.35 -9.08 -13.02
N LEU A 83 -5.44 -9.18 -12.23
CA LEU A 83 -5.65 -8.33 -11.05
C LEU A 83 -4.53 -8.49 -10.02
N SER A 84 -4.11 -9.74 -9.76
CA SER A 84 -3.01 -10.05 -8.84
C SER A 84 -1.67 -9.53 -9.34
N THR A 85 -1.42 -9.57 -10.64
CA THR A 85 -0.19 -9.01 -11.24
C THR A 85 -0.17 -7.48 -11.11
N ILE A 86 -1.28 -6.80 -11.41
CA ILE A 86 -1.40 -5.35 -11.22
C ILE A 86 -1.18 -5.01 -9.74
N HIS A 87 -1.80 -5.74 -8.82
CA HIS A 87 -1.63 -5.53 -7.38
C HIS A 87 -0.20 -5.78 -6.91
N ALA A 88 0.48 -6.79 -7.44
CA ALA A 88 1.88 -7.08 -7.14
C ALA A 88 2.78 -5.89 -7.55
N ILE A 89 2.59 -5.36 -8.75
CA ILE A 89 3.33 -4.20 -9.25
C ILE A 89 2.99 -2.95 -8.41
N ASP A 90 1.71 -2.65 -8.18
CA ASP A 90 1.26 -1.51 -7.37
C ASP A 90 1.86 -1.55 -5.95
N ASN A 91 1.70 -2.67 -5.25
CA ASN A 91 2.17 -2.78 -3.86
C ASN A 91 3.69 -2.78 -3.74
N GLY A 92 4.39 -3.50 -4.64
CA GLY A 92 5.85 -3.50 -4.71
C GLY A 92 6.39 -2.11 -5.01
N SER A 93 5.83 -1.45 -6.02
CA SER A 93 6.24 -0.09 -6.43
C SER A 93 6.01 0.94 -5.34
N ARG A 94 4.88 0.88 -4.65
CA ARG A 94 4.59 1.74 -3.52
C ARG A 94 5.62 1.58 -2.41
N THR A 95 5.96 0.35 -2.06
CA THR A 95 6.94 0.08 -1.00
C THR A 95 8.34 0.56 -1.40
N VAL A 96 8.75 0.30 -2.64
CA VAL A 96 10.01 0.82 -3.20
C VAL A 96 10.03 2.35 -3.17
N PHE A 97 8.98 3.00 -3.68
CA PHE A 97 8.92 4.47 -3.70
C PHE A 97 9.07 5.06 -2.29
N LEU A 98 8.30 4.55 -1.32
CA LEU A 98 8.37 5.03 0.06
C LEU A 98 9.72 4.77 0.72
N THR A 99 10.39 3.67 0.36
CA THR A 99 11.75 3.35 0.84
C THR A 99 12.78 4.31 0.27
N PHE A 100 12.70 4.63 -1.02
CA PHE A 100 13.72 5.46 -1.70
C PHE A 100 13.43 6.95 -1.69
N LEU A 101 12.20 7.39 -1.35
CA LEU A 101 11.82 8.80 -1.27
C LEU A 101 12.75 9.63 -0.35
N PRO A 102 13.07 9.19 0.89
CA PRO A 102 14.01 9.92 1.73
C PRO A 102 15.38 10.08 1.09
N PHE A 103 15.91 9.03 0.48
CA PHE A 103 17.23 9.07 -0.17
C PHE A 103 17.24 10.02 -1.39
N LEU A 104 16.15 10.04 -2.18
CA LEU A 104 16.01 10.99 -3.26
C LEU A 104 16.04 12.44 -2.76
N LEU A 105 15.26 12.73 -1.71
CA LEU A 105 15.16 14.10 -1.17
C LEU A 105 16.49 14.54 -0.53
N LEU A 106 17.17 13.64 0.20
CA LEU A 106 18.50 13.91 0.74
C LEU A 106 19.52 14.18 -0.38
N GLY A 107 19.50 13.38 -1.46
CA GLY A 107 20.34 13.61 -2.64
C GLY A 107 20.07 14.94 -3.35
N LYS A 108 18.87 15.51 -3.18
CA LYS A 108 18.50 16.86 -3.66
C LYS A 108 18.87 17.97 -2.67
N GLY A 109 19.52 17.65 -1.55
CA GLY A 109 19.92 18.62 -0.52
C GLY A 109 18.83 18.93 0.50
N ALA A 110 17.79 18.12 0.61
CA ALA A 110 16.79 18.30 1.66
C ALA A 110 17.39 18.00 3.04
N ARG A 111 16.90 18.69 4.05
CA ARG A 111 17.30 18.47 5.43
C ARG A 111 16.64 17.21 5.99
N MET A 112 17.30 16.56 6.95
CA MET A 112 16.82 15.31 7.57
C MET A 112 15.47 15.48 8.28
N ASP A 113 15.21 16.64 8.87
CA ASP A 113 13.95 16.97 9.55
C ASP A 113 12.72 16.98 8.61
N LEU A 114 12.94 17.22 7.30
CA LEU A 114 11.87 17.18 6.30
C LEU A 114 11.43 15.76 5.92
N MET A 115 12.18 14.72 6.26
CA MET A 115 11.87 13.34 5.84
C MET A 115 10.56 12.85 6.47
N GLY A 116 10.36 13.13 7.77
CA GLY A 116 9.10 12.80 8.45
C GLY A 116 7.91 13.51 7.84
N LEU A 117 8.07 14.80 7.50
CA LEU A 117 7.03 15.59 6.84
C LEU A 117 6.72 15.00 5.44
N ALA A 118 7.74 14.72 4.63
CA ALA A 118 7.58 14.17 3.29
C ALA A 118 6.80 12.86 3.29
N LEU A 119 7.16 11.92 4.16
CA LEU A 119 6.43 10.67 4.33
C LEU A 119 5.02 10.91 4.89
N GLY A 120 4.89 11.78 5.90
CA GLY A 120 3.61 12.12 6.51
C GLY A 120 2.60 12.68 5.51
N VAL A 121 2.99 13.66 4.68
CA VAL A 121 2.10 14.25 3.66
C VAL A 121 1.78 13.24 2.54
N THR A 122 2.73 12.36 2.20
CA THR A 122 2.48 11.28 1.24
C THR A 122 1.43 10.29 1.77
N PHE A 123 1.52 9.90 3.03
CA PHE A 123 0.53 9.02 3.66
C PHE A 123 -0.82 9.70 3.88
N ALA A 124 -0.82 10.99 4.25
CA ALA A 124 -2.05 11.78 4.37
C ALA A 124 -2.79 11.87 3.01
N GLY A 125 -2.05 12.14 1.92
CA GLY A 125 -2.56 12.04 0.57
C GLY A 125 -3.11 10.66 0.26
N GLY A 126 -2.40 9.61 0.67
CA GLY A 126 -2.82 8.22 0.50
C GLY A 126 -4.12 7.87 1.23
N ALA A 127 -4.32 8.37 2.43
CA ALA A 127 -5.57 8.21 3.16
C ALA A 127 -6.75 8.87 2.41
N ALA A 128 -6.55 10.12 1.94
CA ALA A 128 -7.53 10.81 1.10
C ALA A 128 -7.78 10.05 -0.22
N GLY A 129 -6.73 9.48 -0.80
CA GLY A 129 -6.79 8.72 -2.05
C GLY A 129 -7.73 7.53 -2.02
N LYS A 130 -7.85 6.84 -0.89
CA LYS A 130 -8.78 5.72 -0.74
C LYS A 130 -10.24 6.15 -0.91
N PHE A 131 -10.61 7.31 -0.38
CA PHE A 131 -11.96 7.86 -0.56
C PHE A 131 -12.17 8.37 -1.99
N VAL A 132 -11.22 9.15 -2.49
CA VAL A 132 -11.27 9.71 -3.85
C VAL A 132 -11.34 8.61 -4.89
N CYS A 133 -10.44 7.63 -4.85
CA CYS A 133 -10.39 6.57 -5.84
C CYS A 133 -11.54 5.57 -5.70
N GLY A 134 -12.06 5.34 -4.47
CA GLY A 134 -13.30 4.58 -4.27
C GLY A 134 -14.46 5.22 -5.01
N HIS A 135 -14.67 6.53 -4.82
CA HIS A 135 -15.71 7.29 -5.50
C HIS A 135 -15.50 7.37 -7.03
N LEU A 136 -14.25 7.52 -7.48
CA LEU A 136 -13.92 7.47 -8.91
C LEU A 136 -14.27 6.11 -9.51
N ALA A 137 -13.97 5.01 -8.80
CA ALA A 137 -14.26 3.67 -9.29
C ALA A 137 -15.77 3.41 -9.42
N GLU A 138 -16.60 3.97 -8.53
CA GLU A 138 -18.06 3.93 -8.66
C GLU A 138 -18.57 4.70 -9.89
N ARG A 139 -17.96 5.85 -10.20
CA ARG A 139 -18.40 6.71 -11.33
C ARG A 139 -17.81 6.33 -12.67
N TRP A 140 -16.51 6.04 -12.73
CA TRP A 140 -15.77 5.83 -13.99
C TRP A 140 -15.51 4.36 -14.27
N GLY A 141 -15.77 3.50 -13.29
CA GLY A 141 -15.43 2.09 -13.32
C GLY A 141 -13.98 1.80 -12.94
N ILE A 142 -13.73 0.56 -12.59
CA ILE A 142 -12.47 0.04 -12.04
C ILE A 142 -11.31 0.31 -12.99
N ILE A 143 -11.45 -0.09 -14.26
CA ILE A 143 -10.35 -0.02 -15.24
C ILE A 143 -9.88 1.40 -15.47
N ARG A 144 -10.79 2.35 -15.65
CA ARG A 144 -10.44 3.76 -15.87
C ARG A 144 -9.77 4.37 -14.65
N THR A 145 -10.25 4.02 -13.46
CA THR A 145 -9.64 4.50 -12.21
C THR A 145 -8.23 3.99 -12.07
N VAL A 146 -7.97 2.69 -12.28
CA VAL A 146 -6.61 2.13 -12.27
C VAL A 146 -5.71 2.79 -13.32
N LEU A 147 -6.20 2.97 -14.55
CA LEU A 147 -5.41 3.65 -15.60
C LEU A 147 -5.01 5.06 -15.18
N VAL A 148 -5.92 5.84 -14.63
CA VAL A 148 -5.64 7.22 -14.19
C VAL A 148 -4.66 7.25 -13.03
N THR A 149 -4.88 6.43 -12.00
CA THR A 149 -4.03 6.41 -10.80
C THR A 149 -2.63 5.89 -11.10
N GLU A 150 -2.47 4.82 -11.88
CA GLU A 150 -1.16 4.29 -12.26
C GLU A 150 -0.40 5.25 -13.18
N THR A 151 -1.10 5.89 -14.11
CA THR A 151 -0.48 6.96 -14.95
C THR A 151 -0.03 8.12 -14.09
N ALA A 152 -0.88 8.60 -13.18
CA ALA A 152 -0.54 9.70 -12.28
C ALA A 152 0.63 9.34 -11.36
N THR A 153 0.70 8.09 -10.87
CA THR A 153 1.81 7.60 -10.05
C THR A 153 3.11 7.57 -10.86
N GLY A 154 3.12 6.93 -12.02
CA GLY A 154 4.32 6.83 -12.87
C GLY A 154 4.84 8.19 -13.30
N LEU A 155 3.96 9.05 -13.86
CA LEU A 155 4.33 10.41 -14.27
C LEU A 155 4.69 11.31 -13.09
N GLY A 156 4.00 11.16 -11.95
CA GLY A 156 4.30 11.89 -10.73
C GLY A 156 5.69 11.56 -10.18
N ILE A 157 6.12 10.29 -10.23
CA ILE A 157 7.49 9.90 -9.85
C ILE A 157 8.51 10.53 -10.82
N LEU A 158 8.28 10.48 -12.13
CA LEU A 158 9.16 11.11 -13.11
C LEU A 158 9.25 12.62 -12.89
N LEU A 159 8.12 13.28 -12.63
CA LEU A 159 8.09 14.71 -12.32
C LEU A 159 8.85 15.01 -11.03
N LEU A 160 8.69 14.17 -10.00
CA LEU A 160 9.40 14.31 -8.73
C LEU A 160 10.93 14.26 -8.92
N LEU A 161 11.43 13.47 -9.88
CA LEU A 161 12.85 13.43 -10.20
C LEU A 161 13.37 14.77 -10.74
N ALA A 162 12.57 15.50 -11.52
CA ALA A 162 12.94 16.77 -12.11
C ALA A 162 12.80 17.97 -11.15
N LEU A 163 11.91 17.89 -10.15
CA LEU A 163 11.59 19.01 -9.28
C LEU A 163 12.64 19.21 -8.18
N PRO A 164 12.97 20.47 -7.79
CA PRO A 164 13.70 20.77 -6.56
C PRO A 164 12.85 20.46 -5.33
N VAL A 165 13.49 20.44 -4.14
CA VAL A 165 12.88 19.96 -2.87
C VAL A 165 11.53 20.61 -2.55
N THR A 166 11.44 21.93 -2.62
CA THR A 166 10.22 22.65 -2.21
C THR A 166 9.00 22.28 -3.05
N PRO A 167 9.00 22.38 -4.40
CA PRO A 167 7.85 21.94 -5.18
C PRO A 167 7.64 20.43 -5.14
N ALA A 168 8.68 19.61 -4.90
CA ALA A 168 8.54 18.19 -4.67
C ALA A 168 7.65 17.89 -3.46
N LEU A 169 7.80 18.60 -2.34
CA LEU A 169 6.97 18.45 -1.15
C LEU A 169 5.48 18.73 -1.42
N PHE A 170 5.16 19.69 -2.29
CA PHE A 170 3.77 19.98 -2.68
C PHE A 170 3.19 18.91 -3.63
N LEU A 171 4.03 18.23 -4.41
CA LEU A 171 3.61 17.12 -5.26
C LEU A 171 3.30 15.85 -4.46
N LEU A 172 3.99 15.61 -3.34
CA LEU A 172 3.90 14.37 -2.56
C LEU A 172 2.49 14.01 -2.09
N PRO A 173 1.64 14.93 -1.54
CA PRO A 173 0.28 14.57 -1.16
C PRO A 173 -0.57 14.14 -2.37
N VAL A 174 -0.40 14.78 -3.52
CA VAL A 174 -1.10 14.41 -4.76
C VAL A 174 -0.64 13.04 -5.25
N LEU A 175 0.68 12.81 -5.24
CA LEU A 175 1.27 11.52 -5.57
C LEU A 175 0.81 10.44 -4.59
N GLY A 176 0.69 10.78 -3.30
CA GLY A 176 0.14 9.91 -2.27
C GLY A 176 -1.29 9.45 -2.56
N VAL A 177 -2.16 10.36 -3.05
CA VAL A 177 -3.53 10.04 -3.50
C VAL A 177 -3.50 8.97 -4.58
N ALA A 178 -2.70 9.16 -5.62
CA ALA A 178 -2.60 8.20 -6.72
C ALA A 178 -2.00 6.86 -6.25
N LEU A 179 -0.87 6.90 -5.55
CA LEU A 179 -0.09 5.75 -5.11
C LEU A 179 -0.85 4.80 -4.17
N ASN A 180 -1.72 5.32 -3.30
CA ASN A 180 -2.46 4.49 -2.34
C ASN A 180 -3.92 4.28 -2.73
N GLY A 181 -4.44 5.08 -3.67
CA GLY A 181 -5.84 4.99 -4.10
C GLY A 181 -6.13 3.74 -4.91
N THR A 182 -5.20 3.32 -5.76
CA THR A 182 -5.34 2.13 -6.62
C THR A 182 -5.66 0.89 -5.82
N SER A 183 -4.99 0.67 -4.69
CA SER A 183 -5.17 -0.54 -3.87
C SER A 183 -6.62 -0.73 -3.39
N SER A 184 -7.36 0.34 -3.05
CA SER A 184 -8.76 0.23 -2.60
C SER A 184 -9.68 -0.29 -3.70
N VAL A 185 -9.42 0.12 -4.94
CA VAL A 185 -10.16 -0.31 -6.14
C VAL A 185 -9.86 -1.78 -6.45
N LEU A 186 -8.58 -2.17 -6.40
CA LEU A 186 -8.16 -3.56 -6.66
C LEU A 186 -8.76 -4.53 -5.64
N TYR A 187 -8.76 -4.17 -4.34
CA TYR A 187 -9.39 -5.00 -3.30
C TYR A 187 -10.89 -5.17 -3.50
N GLY A 188 -11.60 -4.13 -3.92
CA GLY A 188 -13.03 -4.24 -4.25
C GLY A 188 -13.31 -5.26 -5.35
N THR A 189 -12.46 -5.29 -6.38
CA THR A 189 -12.60 -6.17 -7.55
C THR A 189 -12.39 -7.66 -7.23
N VAL A 190 -11.61 -7.99 -6.19
CA VAL A 190 -11.41 -9.40 -5.78
C VAL A 190 -12.75 -10.08 -5.48
N ALA A 191 -13.70 -9.37 -4.86
CA ALA A 191 -15.01 -9.91 -4.51
C ALA A 191 -15.85 -10.35 -5.72
N GLU A 192 -15.60 -9.76 -6.89
CA GLU A 192 -16.30 -10.08 -8.14
C GLU A 192 -15.74 -11.35 -8.81
N LEU A 193 -14.43 -11.61 -8.59
CA LEU A 193 -13.71 -12.71 -9.24
C LEU A 193 -13.69 -14.00 -8.41
N VAL A 194 -14.12 -13.95 -7.14
CA VAL A 194 -14.08 -15.08 -6.22
C VAL A 194 -15.48 -15.42 -5.71
N ALA A 195 -15.76 -16.72 -5.61
CA ALA A 195 -17.04 -17.23 -5.10
C ALA A 195 -17.29 -16.73 -3.66
N PRO A 196 -18.53 -16.31 -3.31
CA PRO A 196 -18.86 -15.73 -2.00
C PRO A 196 -18.41 -16.61 -0.82
N GLU A 197 -18.56 -17.94 -0.96
CA GLU A 197 -18.27 -18.93 0.08
C GLU A 197 -16.75 -19.06 0.33
N ARG A 198 -15.92 -18.58 -0.59
CA ARG A 198 -14.45 -18.70 -0.57
C ARG A 198 -13.71 -17.37 -0.62
N ARG A 199 -14.41 -16.27 -0.45
CA ARG A 199 -13.81 -14.93 -0.47
C ARG A 199 -12.63 -14.79 0.48
N SER A 200 -12.71 -15.38 1.67
CA SER A 200 -11.61 -15.35 2.65
C SER A 200 -10.31 -15.94 2.08
N ARG A 201 -10.40 -17.08 1.37
CA ARG A 201 -9.22 -17.71 0.74
C ARG A 201 -8.70 -16.87 -0.43
N GLY A 202 -9.58 -16.38 -1.31
CA GLY A 202 -9.21 -15.53 -2.43
C GLY A 202 -8.52 -14.24 -1.98
N TYR A 203 -9.06 -13.56 -0.97
CA TYR A 203 -8.42 -12.40 -0.36
C TYR A 203 -7.08 -12.76 0.29
N GLY A 204 -7.00 -13.90 1.02
CA GLY A 204 -5.77 -14.37 1.62
C GLY A 204 -4.66 -14.53 0.58
N LEU A 205 -4.94 -15.18 -0.55
CA LEU A 205 -3.98 -15.33 -1.65
C LEU A 205 -3.57 -13.97 -2.23
N PHE A 206 -4.55 -13.10 -2.51
CA PHE A 206 -4.32 -11.77 -3.05
C PHE A 206 -3.44 -10.91 -2.15
N TYR A 207 -3.73 -10.88 -0.83
CA TYR A 207 -2.90 -10.19 0.16
C TYR A 207 -1.49 -10.77 0.27
N THR A 208 -1.36 -12.10 0.23
CA THR A 208 -0.05 -12.77 0.31
C THR A 208 0.83 -12.37 -0.88
N ILE A 209 0.27 -12.31 -2.09
CA ILE A 209 0.99 -11.84 -3.28
C ILE A 209 1.44 -10.39 -3.09
N GLY A 210 0.55 -9.50 -2.65
CA GLY A 210 0.89 -8.09 -2.42
C GLY A 210 1.97 -7.90 -1.35
N ILE A 211 1.81 -8.55 -0.18
CA ILE A 211 2.79 -8.45 0.91
C ILE A 211 4.13 -9.04 0.49
N GLY A 212 4.13 -10.19 -0.19
CA GLY A 212 5.34 -10.84 -0.69
C GLY A 212 6.12 -9.93 -1.66
N THR A 213 5.43 -9.33 -2.63
CA THR A 213 6.06 -8.38 -3.56
C THR A 213 6.53 -7.10 -2.85
N GLY A 214 5.75 -6.57 -1.90
CA GLY A 214 6.16 -5.44 -1.08
C GLY A 214 7.40 -5.71 -0.24
N ALA A 215 7.60 -6.94 0.24
CA ALA A 215 8.78 -7.33 0.98
C ALA A 215 10.02 -7.55 0.09
N LEU A 216 9.82 -8.14 -1.10
CA LEU A 216 10.92 -8.49 -2.02
C LEU A 216 11.36 -7.32 -2.91
N ALA A 217 10.46 -6.42 -3.27
CA ALA A 217 10.78 -5.35 -4.20
C ALA A 217 11.84 -4.37 -3.68
N PRO A 218 11.81 -3.85 -2.43
CA PRO A 218 12.83 -2.91 -1.97
C PRO A 218 14.26 -3.46 -2.01
N PRO A 219 14.56 -4.70 -1.57
CA PRO A 219 15.90 -5.28 -1.72
C PRO A 219 16.35 -5.41 -3.18
N LEU A 220 15.46 -5.83 -4.08
CA LEU A 220 15.78 -5.96 -5.51
C LEU A 220 16.10 -4.59 -6.14
N PHE A 221 15.28 -3.58 -5.85
CA PHE A 221 15.54 -2.21 -6.30
C PHE A 221 16.72 -1.58 -5.57
N GLY A 222 17.08 -2.09 -4.37
CA GLY A 222 18.31 -1.73 -3.65
C GLY A 222 19.56 -2.07 -4.45
N LEU A 223 19.63 -3.28 -4.98
CA LEU A 223 20.74 -3.69 -5.86
C LEU A 223 20.86 -2.78 -7.09
N LEU A 224 19.74 -2.38 -7.67
CA LEU A 224 19.74 -1.42 -8.79
C LEU A 224 20.21 -0.03 -8.33
N SER A 225 19.79 0.40 -7.14
CA SER A 225 20.18 1.69 -6.58
C SER A 225 21.67 1.76 -6.26
N ASP A 226 22.25 0.66 -5.79
CA ASP A 226 23.70 0.57 -5.54
C ASP A 226 24.50 0.63 -6.84
N ALA A 227 23.97 0.07 -7.93
CA ALA A 227 24.63 0.05 -9.23
C ALA A 227 24.44 1.34 -10.05
N ALA A 228 23.26 1.92 -10.04
CA ALA A 228 22.86 3.01 -10.94
C ALA A 228 22.38 4.30 -10.24
N GLY A 229 22.27 4.27 -8.91
CA GLY A 229 21.80 5.40 -8.11
C GLY A 229 20.28 5.52 -7.99
N VAL A 230 19.84 6.23 -6.96
CA VAL A 230 18.42 6.42 -6.61
C VAL A 230 17.58 7.03 -7.75
N PRO A 231 18.04 8.06 -8.49
CA PRO A 231 17.23 8.64 -9.56
C PRO A 231 16.90 7.64 -10.69
N VAL A 232 17.90 6.84 -11.11
CA VAL A 232 17.69 5.82 -12.14
C VAL A 232 16.76 4.73 -11.64
N THR A 233 16.93 4.31 -10.39
CA THR A 233 16.06 3.31 -9.73
C THR A 233 14.61 3.75 -9.73
N LEU A 234 14.32 5.00 -9.40
CA LEU A 234 12.96 5.54 -9.41
C LEU A 234 12.42 5.77 -10.84
N ALA A 235 13.27 6.08 -11.82
CA ALA A 235 12.86 6.12 -13.21
C ALA A 235 12.45 4.73 -13.73
N VAL A 236 13.22 3.70 -13.40
CA VAL A 236 12.87 2.30 -13.71
C VAL A 236 11.58 1.90 -12.99
N LEU A 237 11.42 2.28 -11.73
CA LEU A 237 10.20 2.04 -10.98
C LEU A 237 8.97 2.66 -11.68
N ALA A 238 9.07 3.91 -12.13
CA ALA A 238 8.01 4.57 -12.90
C ALA A 238 7.68 3.81 -14.18
N ALA A 239 8.69 3.33 -14.90
CA ALA A 239 8.49 2.51 -16.10
C ALA A 239 7.77 1.20 -15.78
N VAL A 240 8.13 0.51 -14.67
CA VAL A 240 7.47 -0.71 -14.19
C VAL A 240 5.99 -0.42 -13.86
N ILE A 241 5.69 0.68 -13.17
CA ILE A 241 4.31 1.09 -12.88
C ILE A 241 3.51 1.26 -14.18
N LEU A 242 4.08 1.94 -15.18
CA LEU A 242 3.39 2.17 -16.45
C LEU A 242 3.11 0.86 -17.23
N THR A 243 3.78 -0.26 -16.92
CA THR A 243 3.44 -1.56 -17.49
C THR A 243 2.08 -2.09 -17.02
N THR A 244 1.53 -1.56 -15.92
CA THR A 244 0.17 -1.89 -15.46
C THR A 244 -0.91 -1.40 -16.41
N LEU A 245 -0.64 -0.37 -17.23
CA LEU A 245 -1.63 0.21 -18.14
C LEU A 245 -2.14 -0.78 -19.21
N PRO A 246 -1.28 -1.50 -19.96
CA PRO A 246 -1.77 -2.53 -20.86
C PRO A 246 -2.43 -3.70 -20.12
N LEU A 247 -1.94 -4.08 -18.93
CA LEU A 247 -2.54 -5.13 -18.12
C LEU A 247 -3.96 -4.77 -17.67
N ALA A 248 -4.17 -3.52 -17.21
CA ALA A 248 -5.48 -3.03 -16.79
C ALA A 248 -6.50 -3.01 -17.94
N ARG A 249 -6.07 -2.73 -19.19
CA ARG A 249 -6.96 -2.80 -20.37
C ARG A 249 -7.39 -4.22 -20.72
N LEU A 250 -6.59 -5.21 -20.33
CA LEU A 250 -6.92 -6.63 -20.52
C LEU A 250 -7.87 -7.16 -19.44
N LEU A 251 -8.00 -6.43 -18.33
CA LEU A 251 -8.92 -6.75 -17.23
C LEU A 251 -10.35 -6.43 -17.70
N ARG A 252 -11.05 -7.41 -18.27
CA ARG A 252 -12.46 -7.27 -18.59
C ARG A 252 -13.29 -7.55 -17.33
N PRO A 253 -14.22 -6.66 -16.96
CA PRO A 253 -15.19 -7.00 -15.91
C PRO A 253 -15.95 -8.26 -16.35
N ALA A 254 -16.23 -9.13 -15.37
CA ALA A 254 -17.01 -10.35 -15.56
C ALA A 254 -18.46 -10.05 -15.86
#